data_57237f6d02457958fa187b7126ae82b0
#
_entry.id   57237f6d02457958fa187b7126ae82b0
#
_cell.length_a   1.000
_cell.length_b   1.000
_cell.length_c   1.000
_cell.angle_alpha   90.00
_cell.angle_beta   90.00
_cell.angle_gamma   90.00
#
_symmetry.space_group_name_H-M   'P 1'
#
loop_
_entity.id
_entity.type
_entity.pdbx_description
1 polymer ?
#
loop_
_entity_poly.entity_id
_entity_poly.type
_entity_poly.pdbx_seq_one_letter_code
_entity_poly.pdbx_strand_id
1 'polypeptide(L)'
;IKNFSKKKAICVEPCKNVAKITQKLGYKTYTDFWDIKLARKIKAMNKKEIDLIYSANTLSHISNLNSVFKSICHVMSDKGILVIEDPSLLECLKNVSYDQFYNEHIYVFSLISINEVIKKHGLEVFDIEKLETHGGSLRYYIKRKSNNKLKISKKVKRQFHEELKFKLHKYSTFIKFRKKVESSKKDLKKIFFDIKKKGKKIIGYGATAKASTVLNYCNINDETIDFFLDTTPDKVNKFMPGTHIFIKPYDKKILGSIDYAFLGAWNFKNEIFKKEKIFLKKGGKFI
;
A
#
# COMPACT_ATOMS: atom_id res chain seq x y z
N ILE A 1 10.89 0.02 -12.71
CA ILE A 1 10.93 0.57 -14.09
C ILE A 1 12.25 0.31 -14.78
N LYS A 2 13.41 0.36 -14.09
CA LYS A 2 14.75 0.18 -14.68
C LYS A 2 14.92 -1.10 -15.52
N ASN A 3 14.12 -2.12 -15.29
CA ASN A 3 14.17 -3.40 -16.01
C ASN A 3 13.40 -3.40 -17.34
N PHE A 4 12.69 -2.32 -17.65
CA PHE A 4 11.94 -2.20 -18.91
C PHE A 4 12.75 -1.41 -19.95
N SER A 5 12.65 -1.82 -21.22
CA SER A 5 13.26 -1.09 -22.32
C SER A 5 12.68 0.31 -22.45
N LYS A 6 13.52 1.34 -22.38
CA LYS A 6 13.11 2.74 -22.50
C LYS A 6 12.38 3.05 -23.81
N LYS A 7 12.77 2.37 -24.90
CA LYS A 7 12.16 2.54 -26.24
C LYS A 7 10.75 1.93 -26.34
N LYS A 8 10.41 0.96 -25.45
CA LYS A 8 9.15 0.21 -25.51
C LYS A 8 8.20 0.54 -24.35
N ALA A 9 8.67 1.23 -23.33
CA ALA A 9 7.89 1.55 -22.15
C ALA A 9 7.30 2.97 -22.23
N ILE A 10 6.04 3.07 -21.84
CA ILE A 10 5.31 4.34 -21.65
C ILE A 10 4.94 4.42 -20.17
N CYS A 11 5.23 5.54 -19.55
CA CYS A 11 4.88 5.80 -18.16
C CYS A 11 3.75 6.82 -18.09
N VAL A 12 2.85 6.62 -17.15
CA VAL A 12 1.80 7.58 -16.81
C VAL A 12 1.94 7.90 -15.34
N GLU A 13 2.17 9.17 -15.01
CA GLU A 13 2.41 9.64 -13.65
C GLU A 13 1.89 11.07 -13.50
N PRO A 14 0.74 11.29 -12.83
CA PRO A 14 0.16 12.61 -12.70
C PRO A 14 0.95 13.56 -11.80
N CYS A 15 1.74 13.04 -10.85
CA CYS A 15 2.58 13.86 -9.98
C CYS A 15 3.80 14.39 -10.73
N LYS A 16 3.81 15.68 -11.04
CA LYS A 16 4.84 16.33 -11.88
C LYS A 16 6.27 16.14 -11.37
N ASN A 17 6.50 16.16 -10.06
CA ASN A 17 7.81 15.92 -9.44
C ASN A 17 8.31 14.49 -9.68
N VAL A 18 7.43 13.50 -9.52
CA VAL A 18 7.75 12.07 -9.79
C VAL A 18 7.92 11.83 -11.29
N ALA A 19 7.06 12.41 -12.12
CA ALA A 19 7.14 12.32 -13.58
C ALA A 19 8.50 12.85 -14.11
N LYS A 20 9.00 13.97 -13.56
CA LYS A 20 10.33 14.51 -13.91
C LYS A 20 11.46 13.51 -13.67
N ILE A 21 11.38 12.71 -12.59
CA ILE A 21 12.38 11.68 -12.31
C ILE A 21 12.34 10.60 -13.40
N THR A 22 11.14 10.15 -13.77
CA THR A 22 10.95 9.14 -14.81
C THR A 22 11.42 9.62 -16.18
N GLN A 23 11.14 10.89 -16.50
CA GLN A 23 11.63 11.56 -17.73
C GLN A 23 13.16 11.65 -17.75
N LYS A 24 13.80 12.06 -16.64
CA LYS A 24 15.26 12.10 -16.52
C LYS A 24 15.91 10.72 -16.71
N LEU A 25 15.20 9.64 -16.37
CA LEU A 25 15.64 8.27 -16.66
C LEU A 25 15.50 7.89 -18.14
N GLY A 26 14.93 8.75 -19.00
CA GLY A 26 14.77 8.56 -20.43
C GLY A 26 13.52 7.80 -20.86
N TYR A 27 12.51 7.70 -20.00
CA TYR A 27 11.22 7.09 -20.34
C TYR A 27 10.24 8.12 -20.92
N LYS A 28 9.47 7.73 -21.94
CA LYS A 28 8.33 8.50 -22.41
C LYS A 28 7.29 8.54 -21.30
N THR A 29 7.06 9.72 -20.71
CA THR A 29 6.19 9.89 -19.54
C THR A 29 5.11 10.94 -19.82
N TYR A 30 3.86 10.54 -19.60
CA TYR A 30 2.71 11.45 -19.61
C TYR A 30 2.42 11.89 -18.17
N THR A 31 2.21 13.20 -17.98
CA THR A 31 1.88 13.81 -16.68
C THR A 31 0.39 14.04 -16.51
N ASP A 32 -0.41 13.19 -17.11
CA ASP A 32 -1.87 13.22 -17.09
C ASP A 32 -2.40 12.09 -16.17
N PHE A 33 -3.62 12.25 -15.69
CA PHE A 33 -4.34 11.15 -15.05
C PHE A 33 -4.70 10.07 -16.08
N TRP A 34 -4.71 8.80 -15.62
CA TRP A 34 -5.10 7.69 -16.46
C TRP A 34 -6.61 7.71 -16.70
N ASP A 35 -7.02 8.09 -17.91
CA ASP A 35 -8.41 8.14 -18.35
C ASP A 35 -8.53 7.76 -19.83
N ILE A 36 -9.78 7.76 -20.35
CA ILE A 36 -10.05 7.41 -21.73
C ILE A 36 -9.47 8.41 -22.74
N LYS A 37 -9.28 9.68 -22.35
CA LYS A 37 -8.69 10.71 -23.25
C LYS A 37 -7.22 10.41 -23.45
N LEU A 38 -6.48 10.16 -22.34
CA LEU A 38 -5.08 9.77 -22.40
C LEU A 38 -4.90 8.43 -23.12
N ALA A 39 -5.75 7.44 -22.85
CA ALA A 39 -5.71 6.15 -23.52
C ALA A 39 -5.87 6.28 -25.03
N ARG A 40 -6.82 7.10 -25.53
CA ARG A 40 -6.97 7.41 -26.96
C ARG A 40 -5.73 8.07 -27.54
N LYS A 41 -5.17 9.06 -26.86
CA LYS A 41 -3.93 9.74 -27.25
C LYS A 41 -2.77 8.75 -27.38
N ILE A 42 -2.60 7.88 -26.40
CA ILE A 42 -1.55 6.84 -26.42
C ILE A 42 -1.77 5.89 -27.59
N LYS A 43 -2.99 5.42 -27.82
CA LYS A 43 -3.32 4.50 -28.94
C LYS A 43 -3.08 5.16 -30.30
N ALA A 44 -3.44 6.41 -30.48
CA ALA A 44 -3.22 7.14 -31.73
C ALA A 44 -1.73 7.36 -32.05
N MET A 45 -0.90 7.56 -31.01
CA MET A 45 0.54 7.82 -31.16
C MET A 45 1.37 6.51 -31.27
N ASN A 46 0.80 5.36 -30.95
CA ASN A 46 1.48 4.07 -31.02
C ASN A 46 0.83 3.18 -32.08
N LYS A 47 1.60 2.81 -33.09
CA LYS A 47 1.14 1.89 -34.16
C LYS A 47 0.81 0.49 -33.66
N LYS A 48 1.29 0.11 -32.47
CA LYS A 48 1.07 -1.21 -31.86
C LYS A 48 0.26 -1.06 -30.59
N GLU A 49 -0.60 -2.04 -30.34
CA GLU A 49 -1.31 -2.20 -29.07
C GLU A 49 -0.33 -2.57 -27.94
N ILE A 50 -0.78 -2.44 -26.71
CA ILE A 50 0.04 -2.65 -25.53
C ILE A 50 -0.14 -4.09 -25.04
N ASP A 51 0.96 -4.85 -24.97
CA ASP A 51 0.94 -6.25 -24.55
C ASP A 51 1.08 -6.41 -23.03
N LEU A 52 1.65 -5.42 -22.32
CA LEU A 52 1.80 -5.45 -20.87
C LEU A 52 1.47 -4.10 -20.26
N ILE A 53 0.53 -4.09 -19.34
CA ILE A 53 0.21 -2.94 -18.48
C ILE A 53 0.52 -3.33 -17.04
N TYR A 54 1.28 -2.49 -16.33
CA TYR A 54 1.65 -2.73 -14.94
C TYR A 54 1.26 -1.54 -14.06
N SER A 55 0.60 -1.82 -12.95
CA SER A 55 0.17 -0.84 -11.95
C SER A 55 0.38 -1.41 -10.55
N ALA A 56 1.21 -0.76 -9.74
CA ALA A 56 1.45 -1.17 -8.36
C ALA A 56 1.13 -0.04 -7.39
N ASN A 57 0.37 -0.35 -6.35
CA ASN A 57 -0.02 0.58 -5.29
C ASN A 57 -0.62 1.89 -5.84
N THR A 58 -1.42 1.79 -6.89
CA THR A 58 -1.99 2.94 -7.60
C THR A 58 -3.50 2.82 -7.75
N LEU A 59 -4.01 1.61 -8.05
CA LEU A 59 -5.43 1.41 -8.34
C LEU A 59 -6.30 1.74 -7.13
N SER A 60 -5.84 1.43 -5.93
CA SER A 60 -6.48 1.78 -4.65
C SER A 60 -6.72 3.28 -4.46
N HIS A 61 -5.98 4.14 -5.16
CA HIS A 61 -6.09 5.61 -5.08
C HIS A 61 -7.01 6.23 -6.13
N ILE A 62 -7.52 5.45 -7.09
CA ILE A 62 -8.30 5.99 -8.22
C ILE A 62 -9.79 5.76 -8.00
N SER A 63 -10.56 6.83 -7.82
CA SER A 63 -12.00 6.76 -7.50
C SER A 63 -12.85 6.12 -8.60
N ASN A 64 -12.57 6.38 -9.88
CA ASN A 64 -13.38 5.88 -11.00
C ASN A 64 -12.76 4.64 -11.68
N LEU A 65 -12.91 3.48 -11.05
CA LEU A 65 -12.39 2.21 -11.56
C LEU A 65 -12.98 1.83 -12.93
N ASN A 66 -14.24 2.16 -13.20
CA ASN A 66 -14.85 1.86 -14.51
C ASN A 66 -14.13 2.61 -15.63
N SER A 67 -13.81 3.90 -15.43
CA SER A 67 -13.01 4.67 -16.39
C SER A 67 -11.63 4.07 -16.59
N VAL A 68 -10.98 3.63 -15.52
CA VAL A 68 -9.66 2.97 -15.56
C VAL A 68 -9.69 1.72 -16.44
N PHE A 69 -10.60 0.79 -16.16
CA PHE A 69 -10.64 -0.48 -16.90
C PHE A 69 -11.12 -0.30 -18.35
N LYS A 70 -12.05 0.62 -18.61
CA LYS A 70 -12.43 1.01 -19.97
C LYS A 70 -11.22 1.51 -20.76
N SER A 71 -10.39 2.35 -20.14
CA SER A 71 -9.18 2.91 -20.74
C SER A 71 -8.10 1.85 -20.99
N ILE A 72 -7.93 0.93 -20.04
CA ILE A 72 -7.04 -0.23 -20.18
C ILE A 72 -7.47 -1.10 -21.37
N CYS A 73 -8.74 -1.47 -21.44
CA CYS A 73 -9.28 -2.27 -22.55
C CYS A 73 -9.13 -1.57 -23.89
N HIS A 74 -9.12 -0.25 -23.94
CA HIS A 74 -8.96 0.50 -25.19
C HIS A 74 -7.56 0.38 -25.79
N VAL A 75 -6.52 0.24 -24.97
CA VAL A 75 -5.10 0.20 -25.41
C VAL A 75 -4.49 -1.19 -25.38
N MET A 76 -5.03 -2.09 -24.57
CA MET A 76 -4.47 -3.43 -24.36
C MET A 76 -4.81 -4.35 -25.54
N SER A 77 -3.79 -5.04 -26.06
CA SER A 77 -3.96 -6.03 -27.13
C SER A 77 -4.83 -7.23 -26.68
N ASP A 78 -5.30 -8.01 -27.65
CA ASP A 78 -6.10 -9.21 -27.34
C ASP A 78 -5.32 -10.28 -26.57
N LYS A 79 -3.99 -10.31 -26.73
CA LYS A 79 -3.08 -11.18 -25.98
C LYS A 79 -2.46 -10.47 -24.77
N GLY A 80 -2.80 -9.19 -24.55
CA GLY A 80 -2.23 -8.36 -23.52
C GLY A 80 -2.53 -8.84 -22.11
N ILE A 81 -1.63 -8.53 -21.20
CA ILE A 81 -1.73 -8.83 -19.78
C ILE A 81 -1.71 -7.52 -18.99
N LEU A 82 -2.67 -7.40 -18.09
CA LEU A 82 -2.67 -6.35 -17.06
C LEU A 82 -2.20 -6.97 -15.75
N VAL A 83 -1.21 -6.34 -15.13
CA VAL A 83 -0.68 -6.72 -13.81
C VAL A 83 -1.01 -5.60 -12.83
N ILE A 84 -1.74 -5.94 -11.78
CA ILE A 84 -2.09 -5.03 -10.68
C ILE A 84 -1.51 -5.58 -9.39
N GLU A 85 -0.93 -4.71 -8.58
CA GLU A 85 -0.43 -5.04 -7.25
C GLU A 85 -0.98 -4.02 -6.24
N ASP A 86 -1.74 -4.50 -5.26
CA ASP A 86 -2.33 -3.67 -4.20
C ASP A 86 -2.44 -4.46 -2.87
N PRO A 87 -2.55 -3.78 -1.72
CA PRO A 87 -2.79 -4.42 -0.43
C PRO A 87 -4.02 -5.32 -0.44
N SER A 88 -3.90 -6.49 0.18
CA SER A 88 -4.96 -7.49 0.25
C SER A 88 -5.93 -7.21 1.39
N LEU A 89 -7.21 -7.07 1.11
CA LEU A 89 -8.25 -6.93 2.14
C LEU A 89 -8.27 -8.13 3.08
N LEU A 90 -8.08 -9.34 2.56
CA LEU A 90 -8.03 -10.55 3.40
C LEU A 90 -6.91 -10.45 4.44
N GLU A 91 -5.70 -10.07 4.02
CA GLU A 91 -4.55 -9.94 4.92
C GLU A 91 -4.73 -8.75 5.88
N CYS A 92 -5.30 -7.63 5.43
CA CYS A 92 -5.65 -6.51 6.31
C CYS A 92 -6.57 -6.95 7.47
N LEU A 93 -7.62 -7.72 7.17
CA LEU A 93 -8.57 -8.17 8.19
C LEU A 93 -7.99 -9.25 9.10
N LYS A 94 -7.16 -10.17 8.56
CA LYS A 94 -6.46 -11.19 9.36
C LYS A 94 -5.51 -10.59 10.37
N ASN A 95 -4.70 -9.63 9.91
CA ASN A 95 -3.63 -9.00 10.69
C ASN A 95 -4.10 -7.78 11.48
N VAL A 96 -5.39 -7.44 11.42
CA VAL A 96 -5.97 -6.23 12.04
C VAL A 96 -5.24 -4.95 11.60
N SER A 97 -4.77 -4.91 10.35
CA SER A 97 -4.01 -3.79 9.78
C SER A 97 -4.95 -2.66 9.36
N TYR A 98 -5.64 -2.04 10.32
CA TYR A 98 -6.56 -0.92 10.06
C TYR A 98 -5.84 0.36 9.64
N ASP A 99 -4.55 0.44 9.82
CA ASP A 99 -3.65 1.46 9.31
C ASP A 99 -3.57 1.52 7.77
N GLN A 100 -4.08 0.50 7.08
CA GLN A 100 -4.25 0.51 5.63
C GLN A 100 -5.45 1.37 5.15
N PHE A 101 -6.38 1.70 6.05
CA PHE A 101 -7.57 2.51 5.74
C PHE A 101 -7.30 3.99 6.03
N TYR A 102 -6.55 4.65 5.18
CA TYR A 102 -6.25 6.08 5.24
C TYR A 102 -6.78 6.81 4.00
N ASN A 103 -6.77 8.13 4.04
CA ASN A 103 -7.48 9.00 3.08
C ASN A 103 -7.15 8.70 1.60
N GLU A 104 -5.92 8.31 1.30
CA GLU A 104 -5.50 8.00 -0.07
C GLU A 104 -5.98 6.63 -0.57
N HIS A 105 -6.27 5.68 0.33
CA HIS A 105 -6.79 4.36 -0.02
C HIS A 105 -8.32 4.39 -0.11
N ILE A 106 -8.84 4.79 -1.27
CA ILE A 106 -10.29 4.79 -1.56
C ILE A 106 -10.82 3.36 -1.56
N TYR A 107 -9.98 2.42 -2.00
CA TYR A 107 -10.30 1.00 -2.06
C TYR A 107 -9.21 0.16 -1.39
N VAL A 108 -9.64 -0.96 -0.80
CA VAL A 108 -8.77 -2.08 -0.43
C VAL A 108 -9.36 -3.33 -1.08
N PHE A 109 -8.60 -3.96 -1.97
CA PHE A 109 -9.11 -5.02 -2.83
C PHE A 109 -9.00 -6.41 -2.21
N SER A 110 -9.99 -7.26 -2.54
CA SER A 110 -9.89 -8.71 -2.47
C SER A 110 -10.00 -9.28 -3.89
N LEU A 111 -9.68 -10.57 -4.08
CA LEU A 111 -9.89 -11.24 -5.36
C LEU A 111 -11.38 -11.21 -5.74
N ILE A 112 -12.27 -11.40 -4.77
CA ILE A 112 -13.73 -11.31 -4.99
C ILE A 112 -14.10 -9.94 -5.55
N SER A 113 -13.65 -8.86 -4.89
CA SER A 113 -14.04 -7.50 -5.26
C SER A 113 -13.45 -7.05 -6.60
N ILE A 114 -12.16 -7.31 -6.84
CA ILE A 114 -11.54 -6.93 -8.11
C ILE A 114 -12.16 -7.69 -9.29
N ASN A 115 -12.48 -8.97 -9.11
CA ASN A 115 -13.11 -9.78 -10.14
C ASN A 115 -14.50 -9.26 -10.53
N GLU A 116 -15.30 -8.78 -9.54
CA GLU A 116 -16.60 -8.16 -9.80
C GLU A 116 -16.50 -6.87 -10.62
N VAL A 117 -15.44 -6.09 -10.42
CA VAL A 117 -15.23 -4.87 -11.19
C VAL A 117 -14.78 -5.19 -12.62
N ILE A 118 -13.75 -6.02 -12.78
CA ILE A 118 -13.12 -6.25 -14.08
C ILE A 118 -13.97 -7.08 -15.03
N LYS A 119 -14.82 -7.97 -14.52
CA LYS A 119 -15.71 -8.79 -15.38
C LYS A 119 -16.68 -7.96 -16.23
N LYS A 120 -17.07 -6.77 -15.75
CA LYS A 120 -17.91 -5.81 -16.49
C LYS A 120 -17.22 -5.27 -17.73
N HIS A 121 -15.89 -5.38 -17.79
CA HIS A 121 -15.05 -4.93 -18.91
C HIS A 121 -14.52 -6.10 -19.76
N GLY A 122 -15.07 -7.30 -19.62
CA GLY A 122 -14.63 -8.49 -20.37
C GLY A 122 -13.24 -8.98 -19.97
N LEU A 123 -12.79 -8.67 -18.74
CA LEU A 123 -11.53 -9.11 -18.18
C LEU A 123 -11.75 -10.20 -17.12
N GLU A 124 -10.71 -11.01 -16.87
CA GLU A 124 -10.69 -11.99 -15.79
C GLU A 124 -9.29 -12.19 -15.21
N VAL A 125 -9.23 -12.47 -13.91
CA VAL A 125 -7.97 -12.85 -13.25
C VAL A 125 -7.64 -14.28 -13.61
N PHE A 126 -6.45 -14.52 -14.20
CA PHE A 126 -6.00 -15.88 -14.55
C PHE A 126 -4.89 -16.41 -13.64
N ASP A 127 -4.10 -15.53 -13.00
CA ASP A 127 -3.12 -15.94 -11.98
C ASP A 127 -2.97 -14.87 -10.91
N ILE A 128 -2.41 -15.25 -9.76
CA ILE A 128 -2.10 -14.35 -8.64
C ILE A 128 -0.78 -14.73 -7.99
N GLU A 129 -0.19 -13.74 -7.31
CA GLU A 129 0.98 -13.92 -6.46
C GLU A 129 0.76 -13.20 -5.12
N LYS A 130 1.03 -13.89 -4.00
CA LYS A 130 1.01 -13.29 -2.67
C LYS A 130 2.37 -12.64 -2.40
N LEU A 131 2.35 -11.41 -1.91
CA LEU A 131 3.53 -10.61 -1.62
C LEU A 131 3.51 -10.17 -0.16
N GLU A 132 4.69 -10.01 0.42
CA GLU A 132 4.86 -9.54 1.81
C GLU A 132 4.77 -8.02 1.93
N THR A 133 4.78 -7.30 0.80
CA THR A 133 4.70 -5.84 0.77
C THR A 133 3.44 -5.34 1.49
N HIS A 134 3.55 -4.20 2.17
CA HIS A 134 2.45 -3.55 2.91
C HIS A 134 1.75 -4.43 3.98
N GLY A 135 2.42 -5.51 4.45
CA GLY A 135 1.82 -6.44 5.40
C GLY A 135 0.93 -7.50 4.75
N GLY A 136 1.07 -7.69 3.45
CA GLY A 136 0.37 -8.64 2.60
C GLY A 136 -0.37 -7.98 1.45
N SER A 137 0.18 -8.15 0.24
CA SER A 137 -0.43 -7.68 -1.01
C SER A 137 -0.77 -8.84 -1.92
N LEU A 138 -1.65 -8.61 -2.88
CA LEU A 138 -1.88 -9.52 -4.00
C LEU A 138 -1.46 -8.85 -5.30
N ARG A 139 -0.69 -9.59 -6.10
CA ARG A 139 -0.45 -9.26 -7.50
C ARG A 139 -1.41 -10.08 -8.34
N TYR A 140 -2.26 -9.40 -9.10
CA TYR A 140 -3.26 -9.96 -9.98
C TYR A 140 -2.75 -9.95 -11.41
N TYR A 141 -2.76 -11.09 -12.08
CA TYR A 141 -2.50 -11.21 -13.52
C TYR A 141 -3.84 -11.35 -14.23
N ILE A 142 -4.17 -10.35 -15.04
CA ILE A 142 -5.49 -10.18 -15.64
C ILE A 142 -5.34 -10.22 -17.16
N LYS A 143 -6.26 -10.91 -17.81
CA LYS A 143 -6.32 -11.04 -19.26
C LYS A 143 -7.72 -10.69 -19.78
N ARG A 144 -7.87 -10.56 -21.11
CA ARG A 144 -9.18 -10.56 -21.71
C ARG A 144 -9.83 -11.93 -21.54
N LYS A 145 -11.13 -11.97 -21.25
CA LYS A 145 -11.89 -13.21 -21.15
C LYS A 145 -11.86 -14.02 -22.45
N SER A 146 -11.82 -13.33 -23.60
CA SER A 146 -11.67 -13.95 -24.94
C SER A 146 -10.32 -14.66 -25.16
N ASN A 147 -9.28 -14.36 -24.36
CA ASN A 147 -7.99 -15.03 -24.47
C ASN A 147 -8.02 -16.42 -23.79
N ASN A 148 -8.46 -17.41 -24.53
CA ASN A 148 -8.60 -18.81 -24.05
C ASN A 148 -7.27 -19.56 -23.89
N LYS A 149 -6.14 -18.99 -24.35
CA LYS A 149 -4.81 -19.63 -24.24
C LYS A 149 -4.30 -19.68 -22.81
N LEU A 150 -4.58 -18.64 -22.02
CA LEU A 150 -4.20 -18.57 -20.63
C LEU A 150 -5.32 -19.15 -19.75
N LYS A 151 -5.04 -20.24 -19.05
CA LYS A 151 -6.00 -20.92 -18.16
C LYS A 151 -5.94 -20.32 -16.75
N ILE A 152 -7.07 -20.34 -16.05
CA ILE A 152 -7.15 -19.89 -14.65
C ILE A 152 -6.37 -20.86 -13.77
N SER A 153 -5.41 -20.34 -13.02
CA SER A 153 -4.52 -21.12 -12.17
C SER A 153 -5.22 -21.68 -10.92
N LYS A 154 -4.64 -22.74 -10.37
CA LYS A 154 -5.08 -23.29 -9.08
C LYS A 154 -4.91 -22.27 -7.93
N LYS A 155 -3.97 -21.31 -8.03
CA LYS A 155 -3.77 -20.25 -7.04
C LYS A 155 -4.98 -19.33 -6.93
N VAL A 156 -5.56 -18.92 -8.08
CA VAL A 156 -6.77 -18.10 -8.12
C VAL A 156 -7.93 -18.84 -7.43
N LYS A 157 -8.15 -20.11 -7.76
CA LYS A 157 -9.21 -20.91 -7.15
C LYS A 157 -9.04 -21.05 -5.63
N ARG A 158 -7.80 -21.27 -5.17
CA ARG A 158 -7.47 -21.34 -3.73
C ARG A 158 -7.75 -20.02 -3.02
N GLN A 159 -7.28 -18.91 -3.58
CA GLN A 159 -7.50 -17.57 -3.00
C GLN A 159 -8.98 -17.24 -2.89
N PHE A 160 -9.74 -17.53 -3.96
CA PHE A 160 -11.19 -17.32 -3.96
C PHE A 160 -11.88 -18.14 -2.86
N HIS A 161 -11.50 -19.42 -2.73
CA HIS A 161 -11.99 -20.29 -1.66
C HIS A 161 -11.61 -19.77 -0.26
N GLU A 162 -10.37 -19.29 -0.09
CA GLU A 162 -9.88 -18.72 1.17
C GLU A 162 -10.70 -17.48 1.58
N GLU A 163 -10.97 -16.57 0.65
CA GLU A 163 -11.77 -15.38 0.89
C GLU A 163 -13.24 -15.72 1.22
N LEU A 164 -13.83 -16.70 0.54
CA LEU A 164 -15.17 -17.20 0.85
C LEU A 164 -15.22 -17.86 2.23
N LYS A 165 -14.25 -18.71 2.57
CA LYS A 165 -14.13 -19.37 3.88
C LYS A 165 -13.97 -18.33 5.00
N PHE A 166 -13.22 -17.26 4.77
CA PHE A 166 -13.07 -16.13 5.69
C PHE A 166 -14.34 -15.26 5.75
N LYS A 167 -15.31 -15.50 4.85
CA LYS A 167 -16.59 -14.80 4.76
C LYS A 167 -16.44 -13.30 4.46
N LEU A 168 -15.50 -12.92 3.56
CA LEU A 168 -15.31 -11.52 3.15
C LEU A 168 -16.57 -10.87 2.56
N HIS A 169 -17.49 -11.65 2.02
CA HIS A 169 -18.77 -11.22 1.48
C HIS A 169 -19.85 -10.98 2.57
N LYS A 170 -19.55 -11.24 3.85
CA LYS A 170 -20.50 -11.12 4.95
C LYS A 170 -20.22 -9.88 5.81
N TYR A 171 -21.24 -9.07 6.04
CA TYR A 171 -21.16 -7.89 6.92
C TYR A 171 -20.65 -8.23 8.34
N SER A 172 -21.04 -9.39 8.86
CA SER A 172 -20.60 -9.85 10.19
C SER A 172 -19.07 -9.98 10.31
N THR A 173 -18.34 -10.21 9.22
CA THR A 173 -16.87 -10.25 9.22
C THR A 173 -16.29 -8.87 9.53
N PHE A 174 -16.87 -7.82 8.99
CA PHE A 174 -16.43 -6.44 9.24
C PHE A 174 -16.78 -5.97 10.65
N ILE A 175 -17.91 -6.40 11.20
CA ILE A 175 -18.25 -6.16 12.63
C ILE A 175 -17.23 -6.83 13.56
N LYS A 176 -16.82 -8.06 13.26
CA LYS A 176 -15.76 -8.74 14.03
C LYS A 176 -14.42 -8.03 13.92
N PHE A 177 -14.07 -7.55 12.72
CA PHE A 177 -12.87 -6.76 12.50
C PHE A 177 -12.92 -5.47 13.33
N ARG A 178 -14.02 -4.71 13.28
CA ARG A 178 -14.22 -3.51 14.10
C ARG A 178 -13.93 -3.77 15.59
N LYS A 179 -14.50 -4.84 16.17
CA LYS A 179 -14.26 -5.19 17.57
C LYS A 179 -12.77 -5.44 17.87
N LYS A 180 -12.04 -6.09 16.95
CA LYS A 180 -10.60 -6.30 17.09
C LYS A 180 -9.82 -4.98 17.02
N VAL A 181 -10.21 -4.07 16.14
CA VAL A 181 -9.59 -2.73 16.02
C VAL A 181 -9.83 -1.93 17.31
N GLU A 182 -11.04 -1.95 17.87
CA GLU A 182 -11.36 -1.30 19.14
C GLU A 182 -10.55 -1.89 20.30
N SER A 183 -10.36 -3.21 20.35
CA SER A 183 -9.47 -3.85 21.32
C SER A 183 -8.03 -3.40 21.16
N SER A 184 -7.49 -3.44 19.94
CA SER A 184 -6.13 -2.98 19.63
C SER A 184 -5.89 -1.54 20.07
N LYS A 185 -6.88 -0.65 19.88
CA LYS A 185 -6.81 0.73 20.39
C LYS A 185 -6.65 0.78 21.91
N LYS A 186 -7.45 0.00 22.64
CA LYS A 186 -7.38 -0.06 24.11
C LYS A 186 -6.04 -0.58 24.58
N ASP A 187 -5.55 -1.66 23.96
CA ASP A 187 -4.29 -2.30 24.31
C ASP A 187 -3.09 -1.36 24.05
N LEU A 188 -3.08 -0.67 22.91
CA LEU A 188 -2.02 0.28 22.58
C LEU A 188 -1.99 1.46 23.56
N LYS A 189 -3.16 2.03 23.88
CA LYS A 189 -3.26 3.11 24.88
C LYS A 189 -2.77 2.67 26.24
N LYS A 190 -3.12 1.46 26.68
CA LYS A 190 -2.66 0.89 27.94
C LYS A 190 -1.13 0.73 27.95
N ILE A 191 -0.55 0.18 26.89
CA ILE A 191 0.91 0.02 26.76
C ILE A 191 1.60 1.38 26.93
N PHE A 192 1.14 2.42 26.23
CA PHE A 192 1.73 3.75 26.34
C PHE A 192 1.58 4.34 27.74
N PHE A 193 0.40 4.22 28.33
CA PHE A 193 0.14 4.67 29.70
C PHE A 193 1.08 3.99 30.70
N ASP A 194 1.23 2.67 30.63
CA ASP A 194 2.08 1.90 31.55
C ASP A 194 3.57 2.27 31.41
N ILE A 195 4.01 2.60 30.19
CA ILE A 195 5.38 3.07 29.94
C ILE A 195 5.60 4.47 30.53
N LYS A 196 4.69 5.39 30.26
CA LYS A 196 4.77 6.77 30.80
C LYS A 196 4.69 6.79 32.32
N LYS A 197 3.84 5.96 32.93
CA LYS A 197 3.74 5.80 34.39
C LYS A 197 5.09 5.38 35.03
N LYS A 198 5.94 4.68 34.29
CA LYS A 198 7.29 4.29 34.72
C LYS A 198 8.34 5.39 34.46
N GLY A 199 7.94 6.60 34.07
CA GLY A 199 8.84 7.69 33.74
C GLY A 199 9.67 7.49 32.48
N LYS A 200 9.29 6.51 31.62
CA LYS A 200 10.03 6.18 30.41
C LYS A 200 9.60 7.03 29.22
N LYS A 201 10.56 7.36 28.35
CA LYS A 201 10.34 8.12 27.13
C LYS A 201 9.92 7.20 25.96
N ILE A 202 9.01 7.69 25.15
CA ILE A 202 8.55 7.03 23.94
C ILE A 202 8.81 7.96 22.76
N ILE A 203 9.47 7.46 21.73
CA ILE A 203 9.59 8.15 20.44
C ILE A 203 8.92 7.34 19.34
N GLY A 204 8.69 7.96 18.19
CA GLY A 204 8.26 7.27 16.98
C GLY A 204 9.44 6.90 16.07
N TYR A 205 9.33 5.80 15.34
CA TYR A 205 10.29 5.38 14.32
C TYR A 205 9.58 5.16 12.99
N GLY A 206 9.85 6.03 12.01
CA GLY A 206 9.20 6.05 10.69
C GLY A 206 7.85 6.78 10.69
N ALA A 207 7.86 8.05 10.26
CA ALA A 207 6.69 8.91 10.14
C ALA A 207 5.89 8.58 8.88
N THR A 208 5.15 7.47 8.89
CA THR A 208 4.37 6.97 7.75
C THR A 208 2.90 7.42 7.83
N ALA A 209 2.18 7.40 6.69
CA ALA A 209 0.73 7.61 6.67
C ALA A 209 0.00 6.60 7.56
N LYS A 210 0.47 5.35 7.60
CA LYS A 210 -0.03 4.29 8.48
C LYS A 210 0.10 4.66 9.95
N ALA A 211 1.27 5.17 10.37
CA ALA A 211 1.48 5.66 11.73
C ALA A 211 0.50 6.80 12.07
N SER A 212 0.33 7.77 11.16
CA SER A 212 -0.65 8.86 11.35
C SER A 212 -2.06 8.31 11.55
N THR A 213 -2.47 7.32 10.76
CA THR A 213 -3.80 6.69 10.91
C THR A 213 -4.00 6.08 12.28
N VAL A 214 -3.04 5.27 12.75
CA VAL A 214 -3.11 4.62 14.07
C VAL A 214 -3.15 5.64 15.19
N LEU A 215 -2.25 6.61 15.16
CA LEU A 215 -2.11 7.59 16.23
C LEU A 215 -3.35 8.50 16.34
N ASN A 216 -3.87 8.99 15.21
CA ASN A 216 -5.11 9.77 15.20
C ASN A 216 -6.31 8.94 15.69
N TYR A 217 -6.47 7.71 15.21
CA TYR A 217 -7.54 6.83 15.65
C TYR A 217 -7.47 6.52 17.16
N CYS A 218 -6.25 6.38 17.69
CA CYS A 218 -6.03 6.10 19.10
C CYS A 218 -6.01 7.34 19.99
N ASN A 219 -6.11 8.56 19.43
CA ASN A 219 -5.93 9.84 20.15
C ASN A 219 -4.60 9.85 20.90
N ILE A 220 -3.51 9.58 20.18
CA ILE A 220 -2.13 9.64 20.67
C ILE A 220 -1.45 10.82 19.98
N ASN A 221 -0.88 11.71 20.77
CA ASN A 221 -0.30 12.99 20.35
C ASN A 221 1.12 13.17 20.91
N ASP A 222 1.64 14.40 20.85
CA ASP A 222 2.95 14.81 21.33
C ASP A 222 3.12 14.74 22.86
N GLU A 223 2.05 14.69 23.64
CA GLU A 223 2.11 14.41 25.08
C GLU A 223 2.54 12.96 25.38
N THR A 224 2.25 12.06 24.43
CA THR A 224 2.52 10.61 24.57
C THR A 224 3.83 10.22 23.88
N ILE A 225 4.07 10.70 22.66
CA ILE A 225 5.26 10.43 21.85
C ILE A 225 6.03 11.74 21.68
N ASP A 226 7.25 11.81 22.18
CA ASP A 226 8.02 13.04 22.24
C ASP A 226 8.36 13.58 20.82
N PHE A 227 8.73 12.71 19.88
CA PHE A 227 9.00 13.05 18.48
C PHE A 227 9.11 11.76 17.63
N PHE A 228 9.07 11.91 16.31
CA PHE A 228 9.41 10.83 15.38
C PHE A 228 10.81 10.97 14.80
N LEU A 229 11.48 9.82 14.53
CA LEU A 229 12.68 9.76 13.70
C LEU A 229 12.29 9.26 12.30
N ASP A 230 12.68 10.00 11.26
CA ASP A 230 12.47 9.59 9.86
C ASP A 230 13.68 9.93 9.00
N THR A 231 13.89 9.14 7.94
CA THR A 231 15.00 9.32 6.98
C THR A 231 14.59 10.12 5.74
N THR A 232 13.30 10.42 5.57
CA THR A 232 12.77 11.10 4.40
C THR A 232 12.96 12.61 4.51
N PRO A 233 13.80 13.26 3.67
CA PRO A 233 14.09 14.69 3.79
C PRO A 233 12.84 15.58 3.78
N ASP A 234 11.85 15.24 2.95
CA ASP A 234 10.61 16.01 2.82
C ASP A 234 9.70 15.99 4.06
N LYS A 235 9.95 15.08 5.01
CA LYS A 235 9.20 14.96 6.27
C LYS A 235 9.93 15.59 7.45
N VAL A 236 11.24 15.60 7.41
CA VAL A 236 12.08 16.13 8.49
C VAL A 236 11.77 17.61 8.74
N ASN A 237 11.79 18.02 10.00
CA ASN A 237 11.43 19.36 10.49
C ASN A 237 9.97 19.77 10.20
N LYS A 238 9.08 18.77 10.07
CA LYS A 238 7.63 18.96 9.97
C LYS A 238 6.94 18.23 11.11
N PHE A 239 5.63 18.33 11.15
CA PHE A 239 4.78 17.66 12.13
C PHE A 239 4.00 16.52 11.50
N MET A 240 3.73 15.48 12.28
CA MET A 240 2.82 14.41 11.90
C MET A 240 1.39 14.97 11.76
N PRO A 241 0.68 14.67 10.67
CA PRO A 241 -0.69 15.16 10.47
C PRO A 241 -1.63 14.75 11.60
N GLY A 242 -2.37 15.72 12.14
CA GLY A 242 -3.43 15.51 13.16
C GLY A 242 -2.93 15.27 14.59
N THR A 243 -1.67 14.88 14.79
CA THR A 243 -1.12 14.57 16.14
C THR A 243 -0.12 15.60 16.64
N HIS A 244 0.34 16.49 15.76
CA HIS A 244 1.35 17.52 16.01
C HIS A 244 2.70 17.03 16.53
N ILE A 245 2.99 15.73 16.42
CA ILE A 245 4.28 15.16 16.84
C ILE A 245 5.36 15.61 15.85
N PHE A 246 6.43 16.22 16.36
CA PHE A 246 7.52 16.73 15.53
C PHE A 246 8.35 15.59 14.92
N ILE A 247 8.82 15.77 13.68
CA ILE A 247 9.64 14.79 12.96
C ILE A 247 11.08 15.26 12.90
N LYS A 248 11.97 14.55 13.60
CA LYS A 248 13.42 14.79 13.58
C LYS A 248 14.09 13.93 12.51
N PRO A 249 15.26 14.34 12.00
CA PRO A 249 16.08 13.48 11.19
C PRO A 249 16.48 12.22 11.97
N TYR A 250 16.56 11.10 11.27
CA TYR A 250 17.04 9.87 11.90
C TYR A 250 18.46 10.05 12.45
N ASP A 251 18.61 9.77 13.72
CA ASP A 251 19.90 9.77 14.42
C ASP A 251 20.00 8.52 15.30
N LYS A 252 21.04 7.72 15.05
CA LYS A 252 21.30 6.48 15.77
C LYS A 252 21.69 6.72 17.24
N LYS A 253 22.32 7.86 17.56
CA LYS A 253 22.69 8.23 18.93
C LYS A 253 21.44 8.54 19.74
N ILE A 254 20.52 9.31 19.16
CA ILE A 254 19.22 9.63 19.78
C ILE A 254 18.44 8.34 20.03
N LEU A 255 18.30 7.47 19.04
CA LEU A 255 17.60 6.19 19.20
C LEU A 255 18.26 5.33 20.30
N GLY A 256 19.58 5.31 20.36
CA GLY A 256 20.33 4.55 21.37
C GLY A 256 20.22 5.04 22.81
N SER A 257 19.64 6.23 23.05
CA SER A 257 19.39 6.82 24.37
C SER A 257 17.94 6.66 24.87
N ILE A 258 17.07 6.01 24.08
CA ILE A 258 15.64 5.86 24.34
C ILE A 258 15.32 4.42 24.74
N ASP A 259 14.33 4.24 25.60
CA ASP A 259 13.88 2.90 26.02
C ASP A 259 12.86 2.30 25.06
N TYR A 260 11.94 3.11 24.52
CA TYR A 260 10.82 2.64 23.71
C TYR A 260 10.65 3.44 22.42
N ALA A 261 10.43 2.73 21.31
CA ALA A 261 10.12 3.33 20.01
C ALA A 261 8.84 2.73 19.41
N PHE A 262 7.83 3.57 19.12
CA PHE A 262 6.67 3.16 18.36
C PHE A 262 7.07 2.94 16.90
N LEU A 263 6.88 1.71 16.39
CA LEU A 263 7.29 1.31 15.05
C LEU A 263 6.25 1.69 14.00
N GLY A 264 6.26 2.96 13.56
CA GLY A 264 5.34 3.46 12.56
C GLY A 264 5.52 2.86 11.16
N ALA A 265 6.68 2.29 10.88
CA ALA A 265 6.99 1.59 9.62
C ALA A 265 7.03 0.06 9.81
N TRP A 266 6.08 -0.50 10.54
CA TRP A 266 6.05 -1.89 10.98
C TRP A 266 6.14 -2.93 9.85
N ASN A 267 5.68 -2.60 8.66
CA ASN A 267 5.78 -3.46 7.48
C ASN A 267 7.24 -3.73 7.05
N PHE A 268 8.20 -2.92 7.52
CA PHE A 268 9.65 -3.12 7.36
C PHE A 268 10.33 -3.61 8.63
N LYS A 269 9.58 -4.18 9.59
CA LYS A 269 10.11 -4.58 10.90
C LYS A 269 11.37 -5.44 10.83
N ASN A 270 11.42 -6.38 9.91
CA ASN A 270 12.56 -7.29 9.79
C ASN A 270 13.86 -6.57 9.38
N GLU A 271 13.74 -5.61 8.46
CA GLU A 271 14.86 -4.77 8.01
C GLU A 271 15.27 -3.79 9.11
N ILE A 272 14.29 -3.17 9.77
CA ILE A 272 14.52 -2.23 10.86
C ILE A 272 15.18 -2.94 12.04
N PHE A 273 14.72 -4.11 12.44
CA PHE A 273 15.34 -4.89 13.53
C PHE A 273 16.77 -5.29 13.20
N LYS A 274 17.07 -5.64 11.93
CA LYS A 274 18.46 -5.89 11.47
C LYS A 274 19.31 -4.64 11.54
N LYS A 275 18.78 -3.49 11.14
CA LYS A 275 19.47 -2.18 11.17
C LYS A 275 19.72 -1.71 12.60
N GLU A 276 18.74 -1.87 13.48
CA GLU A 276 18.75 -1.33 14.84
C GLU A 276 19.15 -2.37 15.92
N LYS A 277 19.96 -3.36 15.56
CA LYS A 277 20.45 -4.39 16.47
C LYS A 277 21.11 -3.83 17.76
N ILE A 278 21.80 -2.69 17.68
CA ILE A 278 22.47 -2.06 18.82
C ILE A 278 21.43 -1.51 19.80
N PHE A 279 20.37 -0.85 19.31
CA PHE A 279 19.26 -0.38 20.14
C PHE A 279 18.62 -1.53 20.91
N LEU A 280 18.30 -2.64 20.20
CA LEU A 280 17.68 -3.83 20.79
C LEU A 280 18.61 -4.51 21.81
N LYS A 281 19.93 -4.64 21.52
CA LYS A 281 20.92 -5.23 22.43
C LYS A 281 21.10 -4.42 23.72
N LYS A 282 20.89 -3.11 23.70
CA LYS A 282 20.93 -2.22 24.86
C LYS A 282 19.64 -2.23 25.69
N GLY A 283 18.67 -3.09 25.35
CA GLY A 283 17.38 -3.20 26.03
C GLY A 283 16.29 -2.30 25.50
N GLY A 284 16.54 -1.56 24.42
CA GLY A 284 15.52 -0.78 23.72
C GLY A 284 14.43 -1.67 23.12
N LYS A 285 13.20 -1.20 23.09
CA LYS A 285 12.04 -1.98 22.66
C LYS A 285 11.24 -1.24 21.59
N PHE A 286 10.84 -1.94 20.54
CA PHE A 286 9.82 -1.48 19.63
C PHE A 286 8.42 -1.88 20.15
N ILE A 287 7.47 -0.94 19.96
CA ILE A 287 6.04 -1.11 20.27
C ILE A 287 5.30 -1.29 18.95
#